data_6ecb0868630172d8c1700dcb0dcf3ef0
#
_entry.id   6ecb0868630172d8c1700dcb0dcf3ef0
#
_cell.length_a   1.000
_cell.length_b   1.000
_cell.length_c   1.000
_cell.angle_alpha   90.00
_cell.angle_beta   90.00
_cell.angle_gamma   90.00
#
_symmetry.space_group_name_H-M   'P 1'
#
loop_
_entity.id
_entity.type
_entity.pdbx_description
1 polymer ?
#
loop_
_entity_poly.entity_id
_entity_poly.type
_entity_poly.pdbx_seq_one_letter_code
_entity_poly.pdbx_strand_id
1 'polypeptide(L)'
;MKILFVCHGNICRSPMAEFVMKDMLAKAGRDDVVVESAALHTDEIGSDIHHGTRRELTRHGVPFSPRRAWLLSRAAASQYDLIICMDEANMRDLRRLADASDMPKLHKLLDFAGIDRDVADPWYTGDFEATYADVVAGCSALLKQIGA
;
A
#
# COMPACT_ATOMS: atom_id res chain seq x y z
N MET A 1 2.59 8.25 -13.88
CA MET A 1 2.25 6.92 -13.33
C MET A 1 1.49 7.07 -12.03
N LYS A 2 0.43 6.28 -11.84
CA LYS A 2 -0.37 6.28 -10.62
C LYS A 2 -0.35 4.90 -9.98
N ILE A 3 0.07 4.85 -8.71
CA ILE A 3 0.19 3.62 -7.92
C ILE A 3 -0.81 3.68 -6.77
N LEU A 4 -1.55 2.59 -6.56
CA LEU A 4 -2.46 2.45 -5.44
C LEU A 4 -2.03 1.27 -4.56
N PHE A 5 -1.85 1.52 -3.27
CA PHE A 5 -1.71 0.45 -2.29
C PHE A 5 -3.06 0.17 -1.64
N VAL A 6 -3.38 -1.09 -1.46
CA VAL A 6 -4.65 -1.50 -0.83
C VAL A 6 -4.40 -2.50 0.29
N CYS A 7 -5.27 -2.45 1.30
CA CYS A 7 -5.36 -3.49 2.31
C CYS A 7 -6.81 -3.55 2.79
N HIS A 8 -7.10 -4.39 3.77
CA HIS A 8 -8.47 -4.60 4.25
C HIS A 8 -9.16 -3.29 4.64
N GLY A 9 -8.60 -2.55 5.60
CA GLY A 9 -9.24 -1.37 6.19
C GLY A 9 -8.66 -0.02 5.79
N ASN A 10 -7.51 0.01 5.14
CA ASN A 10 -6.81 1.24 4.75
C ASN A 10 -6.44 2.13 5.95
N ILE A 11 -6.06 1.52 7.07
CA ILE A 11 -5.59 2.26 8.25
C ILE A 11 -4.20 1.84 8.73
N CYS A 12 -3.74 0.64 8.37
CA CYS A 12 -2.44 0.12 8.82
C CYS A 12 -1.43 -0.03 7.68
N ARG A 13 -1.53 -1.12 6.92
CA ARG A 13 -0.52 -1.51 5.92
C ARG A 13 -0.49 -0.62 4.70
N SER A 14 -1.62 -0.35 4.08
CA SER A 14 -1.65 0.45 2.85
C SER A 14 -1.29 1.91 3.07
N PRO A 15 -1.71 2.58 4.16
CA PRO A 15 -1.21 3.94 4.44
C PRO A 15 0.29 3.95 4.73
N MET A 16 0.81 2.94 5.44
CA MET A 16 2.25 2.85 5.69
C MET A 16 3.02 2.77 4.38
N ALA A 17 2.59 1.91 3.47
CA ALA A 17 3.22 1.77 2.15
C ALA A 17 3.12 3.08 1.34
N GLU A 18 1.98 3.74 1.38
CA GLU A 18 1.78 5.01 0.69
C GLU A 18 2.82 6.05 1.11
N PHE A 19 2.97 6.28 2.42
CA PHE A 19 3.87 7.32 2.91
C PHE A 19 5.34 6.93 2.79
N VAL A 20 5.68 5.66 2.98
CA VAL A 20 7.04 5.16 2.74
C VAL A 20 7.42 5.36 1.27
N MET A 21 6.54 4.98 0.34
CA MET A 21 6.82 5.13 -1.09
C MET A 21 6.93 6.59 -1.50
N LYS A 22 6.05 7.45 -0.97
CA LYS A 22 6.12 8.90 -1.22
C LYS A 22 7.46 9.48 -0.76
N ASP A 23 7.93 9.08 0.41
CA ASP A 23 9.22 9.53 0.95
C ASP A 23 10.39 9.06 0.07
N MET A 24 10.38 7.81 -0.34
CA MET A 24 11.41 7.26 -1.23
C MET A 24 11.44 7.98 -2.58
N LEU A 25 10.28 8.25 -3.16
CA LEU A 25 10.16 8.97 -4.43
C LEU A 25 10.69 10.41 -4.30
N ALA A 26 10.34 11.09 -3.21
CA ALA A 26 10.82 12.46 -2.97
C ALA A 26 12.34 12.50 -2.86
N LYS A 27 12.94 11.56 -2.13
CA LYS A 27 14.39 11.45 -1.99
C LYS A 27 15.08 11.09 -3.29
N ALA A 28 14.40 10.39 -4.19
CA ALA A 28 14.93 10.02 -5.51
C ALA A 28 14.66 11.10 -6.56
N GLY A 29 14.02 12.22 -6.20
CA GLY A 29 13.71 13.29 -7.15
C GLY A 29 12.62 12.92 -8.16
N ARG A 30 11.77 11.93 -7.84
CA ARG A 30 10.71 11.44 -8.73
C ARG A 30 9.38 12.07 -8.34
N ASP A 31 9.02 13.18 -8.99
CA ASP A 31 7.75 13.88 -8.79
C ASP A 31 6.68 13.51 -9.83
N ASP A 32 7.02 12.61 -10.74
CA ASP A 32 6.16 12.14 -11.83
C ASP A 32 5.28 10.94 -11.43
N VAL A 33 5.42 10.42 -10.21
CA VAL A 33 4.68 9.26 -9.73
C VAL A 33 3.72 9.68 -8.61
N VAL A 34 2.43 9.40 -8.82
CA VAL A 34 1.38 9.64 -7.82
C VAL A 34 1.14 8.36 -7.05
N VAL A 35 1.11 8.44 -5.73
CA VAL A 35 0.89 7.30 -4.84
C VAL A 35 -0.31 7.59 -3.94
N GLU A 36 -1.23 6.64 -3.89
CA GLU A 36 -2.41 6.70 -3.03
C GLU A 36 -2.65 5.36 -2.36
N SER A 37 -3.60 5.29 -1.43
CA SER A 37 -4.00 4.04 -0.80
C SER A 37 -5.51 4.00 -0.59
N ALA A 38 -6.09 2.80 -0.54
CA ALA A 38 -7.53 2.60 -0.40
C ALA A 38 -7.84 1.32 0.37
N ALA A 39 -9.10 1.19 0.80
CA ALA A 39 -9.62 0.02 1.50
C ALA A 39 -10.34 -0.92 0.55
N LEU A 40 -10.31 -2.21 0.87
CA LEU A 40 -11.10 -3.24 0.20
C LEU A 40 -12.40 -3.54 0.93
N HIS A 41 -12.52 -3.16 2.21
CA HIS A 41 -13.71 -3.36 3.06
C HIS A 41 -14.11 -2.08 3.75
N THR A 42 -15.36 -2.05 4.25
CA THR A 42 -15.98 -0.84 4.80
C THR A 42 -15.75 -0.60 6.27
N ASP A 43 -15.02 -1.49 6.96
CA ASP A 43 -14.90 -1.51 8.42
C ASP A 43 -14.40 -0.18 9.01
N GLU A 44 -13.50 0.49 8.29
CA GLU A 44 -12.79 1.67 8.79
C GLU A 44 -12.95 2.90 7.89
N ILE A 45 -13.96 2.93 7.03
CA ILE A 45 -14.16 4.05 6.11
C ILE A 45 -14.30 5.36 6.90
N GLY A 46 -13.54 6.36 6.48
CA GLY A 46 -13.49 7.68 7.14
C GLY A 46 -12.46 7.79 8.24
N SER A 47 -11.84 6.69 8.66
CA SER A 47 -10.83 6.69 9.72
C SER A 47 -9.47 7.18 9.21
N ASP A 48 -8.73 7.85 10.09
CA ASP A 48 -7.35 8.22 9.84
C ASP A 48 -6.43 7.03 10.14
N ILE A 49 -5.13 7.21 9.90
CA ILE A 49 -4.09 6.21 10.09
C ILE A 49 -4.11 5.67 11.52
N HIS A 50 -4.04 4.35 11.67
CA HIS A 50 -3.92 3.69 12.96
C HIS A 50 -2.69 4.20 13.72
N HIS A 51 -2.82 4.36 15.05
CA HIS A 51 -1.74 4.92 15.87
C HIS A 51 -0.42 4.11 15.78
N GLY A 52 -0.49 2.80 15.59
CA GLY A 52 0.70 1.96 15.42
C GLY A 52 1.48 2.29 14.16
N THR A 53 0.78 2.52 13.06
CA THR A 53 1.41 2.96 11.80
C THR A 53 2.00 4.36 11.94
N ARG A 54 1.25 5.29 12.55
CA ARG A 54 1.78 6.64 12.81
C ARG A 54 3.05 6.61 13.64
N ARG A 55 3.08 5.77 14.68
CA ARG A 55 4.25 5.62 15.55
C ARG A 55 5.46 5.11 14.76
N GLU A 56 5.29 4.10 13.91
CA GLU A 56 6.38 3.58 13.09
C GLU A 56 6.88 4.60 12.07
N LEU A 57 6.00 5.30 11.39
CA LEU A 57 6.39 6.34 10.45
C LEU A 57 7.16 7.45 11.14
N THR A 58 6.69 7.91 12.30
CA THR A 58 7.37 8.93 13.09
C THR A 58 8.74 8.46 13.56
N ARG A 59 8.83 7.22 14.05
CA ARG A 59 10.06 6.62 14.53
C ARG A 59 11.15 6.56 13.47
N HIS A 60 10.77 6.36 12.22
CA HIS A 60 11.70 6.27 11.09
C HIS A 60 11.84 7.57 10.30
N GLY A 61 11.23 8.66 10.77
CA GLY A 61 11.33 9.96 10.14
C GLY A 61 10.63 10.07 8.79
N VAL A 62 9.61 9.24 8.55
CA VAL A 62 8.83 9.26 7.31
C VAL A 62 7.68 10.26 7.45
N PRO A 63 7.63 11.32 6.62
CA PRO A 63 6.54 12.30 6.67
C PRO A 63 5.19 11.68 6.33
N PHE A 64 4.15 12.10 7.02
CA PHE A 64 2.78 11.72 6.69
C PHE A 64 1.84 12.86 7.06
N SER A 65 0.62 12.82 6.52
CA SER A 65 -0.41 13.81 6.76
C SER A 65 -1.73 13.12 7.12
N PRO A 66 -2.66 13.84 7.78
CA PRO A 66 -3.99 13.29 8.03
C PRO A 66 -4.68 12.91 6.73
N ARG A 67 -5.39 11.79 6.75
CA ARG A 67 -6.16 11.30 5.60
C ARG A 67 -7.28 10.41 6.11
N ARG A 68 -8.18 10.02 5.22
CA ARG A 68 -9.33 9.18 5.56
C ARG A 68 -9.34 7.93 4.71
N ALA A 69 -9.61 6.78 5.33
CA ALA A 69 -9.82 5.52 4.61
C ALA A 69 -11.01 5.66 3.66
N TRP A 70 -10.85 5.18 2.43
CA TRP A 70 -11.92 5.19 1.43
C TRP A 70 -11.99 3.84 0.71
N LEU A 71 -13.18 3.48 0.30
CA LEU A 71 -13.44 2.19 -0.33
C LEU A 71 -13.10 2.24 -1.82
N LEU A 72 -12.25 1.32 -2.28
CA LEU A 72 -11.94 1.19 -3.69
C LEU A 72 -13.17 0.69 -4.46
N SER A 73 -13.47 1.35 -5.58
CA SER A 73 -14.50 0.91 -6.52
C SER A 73 -13.85 0.37 -7.80
N ARG A 74 -14.65 -0.36 -8.59
CA ARG A 74 -14.18 -0.87 -9.89
C ARG A 74 -13.75 0.28 -10.81
N ALA A 75 -14.56 1.34 -10.85
CA ALA A 75 -14.26 2.50 -11.69
C ALA A 75 -12.97 3.20 -11.27
N ALA A 76 -12.76 3.35 -9.95
CA ALA A 76 -11.53 3.96 -9.43
C ALA A 76 -10.30 3.09 -9.74
N ALA A 77 -10.43 1.77 -9.62
CA ALA A 77 -9.34 0.83 -9.89
C ALA A 77 -8.78 0.99 -11.31
N SER A 78 -9.64 1.26 -12.28
CA SER A 78 -9.22 1.43 -13.68
C SER A 78 -8.33 2.65 -13.92
N GLN A 79 -8.26 3.58 -12.97
CA GLN A 79 -7.48 4.82 -13.12
C GLN A 79 -6.02 4.67 -12.71
N TYR A 80 -5.63 3.53 -12.15
CA TYR A 80 -4.27 3.31 -11.66
C TYR A 80 -3.47 2.43 -12.63
N ASP A 81 -2.16 2.63 -12.65
CA ASP A 81 -1.23 1.82 -13.45
C ASP A 81 -0.81 0.56 -12.71
N LEU A 82 -0.66 0.66 -11.38
CA LEU A 82 -0.37 -0.47 -10.52
C LEU A 82 -1.29 -0.44 -9.30
N ILE A 83 -1.81 -1.60 -8.93
CA ILE A 83 -2.60 -1.78 -7.71
C ILE A 83 -1.93 -2.89 -6.90
N ILE A 84 -1.43 -2.53 -5.73
CA ILE A 84 -0.55 -3.36 -4.94
C ILE A 84 -1.20 -3.67 -3.60
N CYS A 85 -1.41 -4.94 -3.32
CA CYS A 85 -2.00 -5.42 -2.07
C CYS A 85 -0.95 -6.07 -1.16
N MET A 86 -1.37 -6.45 0.04
CA MET A 86 -0.46 -6.89 1.09
C MET A 86 -0.46 -8.41 1.29
N ASP A 87 -1.56 -9.08 0.99
CA ASP A 87 -1.72 -10.52 1.25
C ASP A 87 -2.65 -11.20 0.23
N GLU A 88 -2.74 -12.53 0.31
CA GLU A 88 -3.58 -13.31 -0.61
C GLU A 88 -5.07 -13.00 -0.44
N ALA A 89 -5.54 -12.71 0.77
CA ALA A 89 -6.93 -12.33 0.99
C ALA A 89 -7.25 -11.02 0.25
N ASN A 90 -6.36 -10.04 0.33
CA ASN A 90 -6.48 -8.80 -0.44
C ASN A 90 -6.52 -9.09 -1.95
N MET A 91 -5.65 -9.97 -2.42
CA MET A 91 -5.58 -10.31 -3.85
C MET A 91 -6.89 -10.93 -4.33
N ARG A 92 -7.48 -11.84 -3.56
CA ARG A 92 -8.77 -12.43 -3.90
C ARG A 92 -9.87 -11.37 -4.02
N ASP A 93 -9.89 -10.41 -3.08
CA ASP A 93 -10.86 -9.32 -3.08
C ASP A 93 -10.67 -8.41 -4.29
N LEU A 94 -9.42 -8.08 -4.62
CA LEU A 94 -9.09 -7.27 -5.80
C LEU A 94 -9.53 -7.95 -7.10
N ARG A 95 -9.31 -9.25 -7.25
CA ARG A 95 -9.70 -9.98 -8.44
C ARG A 95 -11.20 -9.99 -8.65
N ARG A 96 -11.98 -9.97 -7.57
CA ARG A 96 -13.44 -9.88 -7.65
C ARG A 96 -13.91 -8.47 -8.01
N LEU A 97 -13.17 -7.46 -7.58
CA LEU A 97 -13.52 -6.05 -7.77
C LEU A 97 -13.16 -5.55 -9.17
N ALA A 98 -11.94 -5.85 -9.61
CA ALA A 98 -11.36 -5.25 -10.82
C ALA A 98 -11.95 -5.84 -12.11
N ASP A 99 -11.94 -5.04 -13.18
CA ASP A 99 -12.24 -5.53 -14.51
C ASP A 99 -11.16 -6.50 -14.99
N ALA A 100 -11.53 -7.41 -15.91
CA ALA A 100 -10.59 -8.37 -16.49
C ALA A 100 -9.38 -7.66 -17.11
N SER A 101 -9.60 -6.51 -17.74
CA SER A 101 -8.53 -5.71 -18.37
C SER A 101 -7.53 -5.14 -17.35
N ASP A 102 -7.91 -5.04 -16.08
CA ASP A 102 -7.06 -4.50 -15.02
C ASP A 102 -6.27 -5.58 -14.26
N MET A 103 -6.53 -6.86 -14.52
CA MET A 103 -5.86 -7.96 -13.83
C MET A 103 -4.32 -7.90 -13.90
N PRO A 104 -3.70 -7.55 -15.04
CA PRO A 104 -2.24 -7.45 -15.10
C PRO A 104 -1.62 -6.38 -14.20
N LYS A 105 -2.42 -5.45 -13.67
CA LYS A 105 -1.94 -4.38 -12.77
C LYS A 105 -1.85 -4.83 -11.32
N LEU A 106 -2.44 -5.97 -10.97
CA LEU A 106 -2.58 -6.43 -9.59
C LEU A 106 -1.32 -7.18 -9.14
N HIS A 107 -0.74 -6.74 -8.03
CA HIS A 107 0.48 -7.33 -7.48
C HIS A 107 0.42 -7.38 -5.96
N LYS A 108 1.15 -8.32 -5.36
CA LYS A 108 1.45 -8.32 -3.93
C LYS A 108 2.76 -7.56 -3.71
N LEU A 109 2.83 -6.76 -2.66
CA LEU A 109 3.98 -5.89 -2.42
C LEU A 109 5.31 -6.66 -2.36
N LEU A 110 5.35 -7.76 -1.61
CA LEU A 110 6.59 -8.51 -1.43
C LEU A 110 7.04 -9.26 -2.69
N ASP A 111 6.17 -9.45 -3.67
CA ASP A 111 6.56 -10.05 -4.96
C ASP A 111 7.63 -9.21 -5.67
N PHE A 112 7.57 -7.89 -5.53
CA PHE A 112 8.59 -7.01 -6.11
C PHE A 112 9.99 -7.28 -5.54
N ALA A 113 10.06 -7.70 -4.29
CA ALA A 113 11.31 -8.03 -3.61
C ALA A 113 11.71 -9.51 -3.77
N GLY A 114 10.95 -10.28 -4.54
CA GLY A 114 11.19 -11.72 -4.71
C GLY A 114 10.90 -12.53 -3.45
N ILE A 115 10.06 -12.01 -2.55
CA ILE A 115 9.71 -12.67 -1.29
C ILE A 115 8.32 -13.28 -1.44
N ASP A 116 8.24 -14.61 -1.35
CA ASP A 116 6.98 -15.35 -1.52
C ASP A 116 6.28 -15.55 -0.19
N ARG A 117 5.73 -14.48 0.35
CA ARG A 117 4.86 -14.50 1.53
C ARG A 117 4.08 -13.20 1.64
N ASP A 118 3.08 -13.18 2.50
CA ASP A 118 2.26 -12.01 2.78
C ASP A 118 2.97 -11.02 3.72
N VAL A 119 2.60 -9.75 3.63
CA VAL A 119 2.85 -8.77 4.69
C VAL A 119 1.82 -9.04 5.79
N ALA A 120 2.28 -9.46 6.97
CA ALA A 120 1.39 -9.78 8.08
C ALA A 120 0.58 -8.56 8.52
N ASP A 121 -0.68 -8.78 8.89
CA ASP A 121 -1.56 -7.70 9.32
C ASP A 121 -1.26 -7.34 10.78
N PRO A 122 -0.74 -6.13 11.06
CA PRO A 122 -0.37 -5.73 12.42
C PRO A 122 -1.58 -5.51 13.32
N TRP A 123 -2.79 -5.40 12.77
CA TRP A 123 -4.02 -5.39 13.54
C TRP A 123 -4.14 -6.66 14.40
N TYR A 124 -3.72 -7.82 13.84
CA TYR A 124 -3.76 -9.10 14.54
C TYR A 124 -2.47 -9.42 15.29
N THR A 125 -1.31 -9.12 14.72
CA THR A 125 -0.01 -9.46 15.31
C THR A 125 0.46 -8.45 16.35
N GLY A 126 0.05 -7.19 16.23
CA GLY A 126 0.57 -6.09 17.02
C GLY A 126 2.00 -5.67 16.65
N ASP A 127 2.60 -6.32 15.65
CA ASP A 127 4.01 -6.10 15.28
C ASP A 127 4.12 -5.13 14.11
N PHE A 128 4.00 -3.84 14.39
CA PHE A 128 4.11 -2.78 13.39
C PHE A 128 5.53 -2.61 12.85
N GLU A 129 6.54 -2.99 13.64
CA GLU A 129 7.94 -2.92 13.22
C GLU A 129 8.22 -3.94 12.11
N ALA A 130 7.74 -5.17 12.24
CA ALA A 130 7.87 -6.18 11.21
C ALA A 130 7.14 -5.77 9.92
N THR A 131 5.95 -5.18 10.06
CA THR A 131 5.21 -4.64 8.91
C THR A 131 6.02 -3.55 8.21
N TYR A 132 6.61 -2.65 8.98
CA TYR A 132 7.43 -1.58 8.43
C TYR A 132 8.63 -2.13 7.64
N ALA A 133 9.32 -3.12 8.18
CA ALA A 133 10.46 -3.75 7.50
C ALA A 133 10.04 -4.35 6.16
N ASP A 134 8.89 -5.05 6.11
CA ASP A 134 8.35 -5.62 4.89
C ASP A 134 7.94 -4.54 3.88
N VAL A 135 7.30 -3.48 4.36
CA VAL A 135 6.88 -2.36 3.51
C VAL A 135 8.11 -1.70 2.88
N VAL A 136 9.16 -1.47 3.65
CA VAL A 136 10.40 -0.89 3.12
C VAL A 136 11.03 -1.80 2.07
N ALA A 137 11.09 -3.10 2.33
CA ALA A 137 11.65 -4.07 1.37
C ALA A 137 10.87 -4.05 0.05
N GLY A 138 9.55 -4.11 0.13
CA GLY A 138 8.70 -4.09 -1.07
C GLY A 138 8.76 -2.77 -1.82
N CYS A 139 8.67 -1.65 -1.12
CA CYS A 139 8.72 -0.32 -1.73
C CYS A 139 10.09 -0.03 -2.36
N SER A 140 11.18 -0.45 -1.72
CA SER A 140 12.53 -0.30 -2.29
C SER A 140 12.67 -1.06 -3.61
N ALA A 141 12.17 -2.29 -3.64
CA ALA A 141 12.21 -3.10 -4.87
C ALA A 141 11.32 -2.51 -5.96
N LEU A 142 10.13 -2.03 -5.59
CA LEU A 142 9.22 -1.35 -6.52
C LEU A 142 9.87 -0.11 -7.11
N LEU A 143 10.52 0.71 -6.29
CA LEU A 143 11.20 1.91 -6.75
C LEU A 143 12.28 1.58 -7.79
N LYS A 144 13.08 0.55 -7.55
CA LYS A 144 14.09 0.09 -8.52
C LYS A 144 13.45 -0.31 -9.84
N GLN A 145 12.33 -1.00 -9.79
CA GLN A 145 11.64 -1.49 -10.99
C GLN A 145 11.07 -0.36 -11.85
N ILE A 146 10.51 0.66 -11.23
CA ILE A 146 9.88 1.78 -11.94
C ILE A 146 10.82 2.94 -12.17
N GLY A 147 11.89 3.05 -11.40
CA GLY A 147 12.78 4.19 -11.34
C GLY A 147 14.04 4.06 -12.15
N ALA A 148 14.27 2.90 -12.64
CA ALA A 148 15.53 2.54 -13.30
C ALA A 148 16.00 3.54 -14.37
#